data_30192834c030eae4d2043191bad619d2
#
_entry.id   30192834c030eae4d2043191bad619d2
#
_cell.length_a   1.000
_cell.length_b   1.000
_cell.length_c   1.000
_cell.angle_alpha   90.00
_cell.angle_beta   90.00
_cell.angle_gamma   90.00
#
_symmetry.space_group_name_H-M   'P 1'
#
loop_
_entity.id
_entity.type
_entity.pdbx_description
1 polymer ?
#
loop_
_entity_poly.entity_id
_entity_poly.type
_entity_poly.pdbx_seq_one_letter_code
_entity_poly.pdbx_strand_id
1 'polypeptide(L)'
;MLTFEKFNGINNVQPEERLGGSDLVRADNVDIGLSGELRRRAGFTEVSDLCHKNLHQAQGFMLATVNGDMTSIHPGGARYVVSPSLGVERVWYANLPDGRTTFSNGLIHGITDGLIGQGWSVPVPASTGVMTPSVGTLHPGSYVYALTYVRLSDGLEGTPALAVPQPITSGGVFLAGLPVMDDHRINVYLSSHDGEGFYLAGNTATDAFMFGGPNNLLTLPCRTVGLSPAPVGTISASWHGRVLVAQGSTLWASMPHAPHLFDLRRDFKQFASRITLVQPVDGGIYVGTDDDLIFLGGETFDQLTYAEKQLGPVVLGSGVSVPGSQIKQGDGRATGDAMVCIAGGYLVAGLGGGQAYPLTPERYKTMATEVSATFRIIDGIPQYIAVPQ
;
A
#
# COMPACT_ATOMS: atom_id res chain seq x y z
N MET A 1 -25.66 -50.55 7.77
CA MET A 1 -25.96 -49.15 8.04
C MET A 1 -24.62 -48.38 7.95
N LEU A 2 -24.45 -47.48 6.99
CA LEU A 2 -23.24 -46.65 6.90
C LEU A 2 -23.39 -45.56 7.94
N THR A 3 -22.48 -45.50 8.90
CA THR A 3 -22.44 -44.46 9.93
C THR A 3 -21.27 -43.52 9.60
N PHE A 4 -21.54 -42.24 9.43
CA PHE A 4 -20.52 -41.22 9.24
C PHE A 4 -20.27 -40.55 10.60
N GLU A 5 -19.07 -40.68 11.12
CA GLU A 5 -18.71 -40.11 12.44
C GLU A 5 -18.10 -38.74 12.31
N LYS A 6 -17.36 -38.46 11.22
CA LYS A 6 -16.76 -37.18 10.94
C LYS A 6 -16.49 -37.00 9.45
N PHE A 7 -16.39 -35.73 9.02
CA PHE A 7 -16.00 -35.35 7.68
C PHE A 7 -14.64 -34.62 7.69
N ASN A 8 -13.80 -34.91 6.69
CA ASN A 8 -12.48 -34.33 6.56
C ASN A 8 -12.44 -33.12 5.64
N GLY A 9 -13.58 -32.74 5.03
CA GLY A 9 -13.68 -31.65 4.05
C GLY A 9 -13.76 -32.14 2.61
N ILE A 10 -13.72 -31.19 1.70
CA ILE A 10 -13.73 -31.48 0.25
C ILE A 10 -12.35 -32.03 -0.13
N ASN A 11 -12.38 -33.09 -0.95
CA ASN A 11 -11.19 -33.61 -1.61
C ASN A 11 -11.44 -33.64 -3.13
N ASN A 12 -10.79 -32.71 -3.85
CA ASN A 12 -10.82 -32.60 -5.30
C ASN A 12 -9.45 -32.86 -5.96
N VAL A 13 -8.50 -33.36 -5.17
CA VAL A 13 -7.16 -33.72 -5.66
C VAL A 13 -7.13 -35.20 -6.09
N GLN A 14 -7.88 -36.05 -5.37
CA GLN A 14 -7.98 -37.46 -5.70
C GLN A 14 -9.22 -37.77 -6.57
N PRO A 15 -9.13 -38.75 -7.47
CA PRO A 15 -10.30 -39.26 -8.20
C PRO A 15 -11.40 -39.74 -7.24
N GLU A 16 -12.66 -39.55 -7.62
CA GLU A 16 -13.81 -39.88 -6.78
C GLU A 16 -13.83 -41.34 -6.30
N GLU A 17 -13.33 -42.28 -7.13
CA GLU A 17 -13.25 -43.71 -6.80
C GLU A 17 -12.25 -44.05 -5.69
N ARG A 18 -11.35 -43.10 -5.36
CA ARG A 18 -10.35 -43.26 -4.30
C ARG A 18 -10.68 -42.50 -3.02
N LEU A 19 -11.79 -41.76 -3.02
CA LEU A 19 -12.18 -40.99 -1.86
C LEU A 19 -12.63 -41.87 -0.72
N GLY A 20 -12.16 -41.55 0.48
CA GLY A 20 -12.64 -42.18 1.71
C GLY A 20 -14.05 -41.75 2.06
N GLY A 21 -14.78 -42.60 2.83
CA GLY A 21 -16.15 -42.27 3.25
C GLY A 21 -16.31 -41.02 4.08
N SER A 22 -15.19 -40.41 4.56
CA SER A 22 -15.17 -39.13 5.29
C SER A 22 -14.84 -37.92 4.41
N ASP A 23 -14.52 -38.11 3.13
CA ASP A 23 -14.21 -37.04 2.21
C ASP A 23 -15.48 -36.60 1.47
N LEU A 24 -15.58 -35.30 1.17
CA LEU A 24 -16.69 -34.73 0.43
C LEU A 24 -16.23 -34.37 -0.99
N VAL A 25 -17.06 -34.72 -1.97
CA VAL A 25 -16.88 -34.26 -3.36
C VAL A 25 -17.32 -32.80 -3.49
N ARG A 26 -18.39 -32.45 -2.78
CA ARG A 26 -18.97 -31.11 -2.79
C ARG A 26 -19.62 -30.81 -1.43
N ALA A 27 -19.55 -29.55 -1.04
CA ALA A 27 -20.16 -29.04 0.19
C ALA A 27 -20.72 -27.64 -0.05
N ASP A 28 -22.05 -27.54 -0.16
CA ASP A 28 -22.73 -26.28 -0.41
C ASP A 28 -23.43 -25.80 0.85
N ASN A 29 -23.18 -24.56 1.25
CA ASN A 29 -23.83 -23.90 2.37
C ASN A 29 -23.70 -24.63 3.71
N VAL A 30 -22.57 -25.28 3.93
CA VAL A 30 -22.23 -25.96 5.18
C VAL A 30 -20.88 -25.48 5.70
N ASP A 31 -20.72 -25.50 7.01
CA ASP A 31 -19.46 -25.31 7.71
C ASP A 31 -19.08 -26.65 8.37
N ILE A 32 -17.79 -26.96 8.39
CA ILE A 32 -17.26 -28.18 9.00
C ILE A 32 -16.63 -27.77 10.33
N GLY A 33 -17.11 -28.32 11.43
CA GLY A 33 -16.58 -28.04 12.76
C GLY A 33 -15.26 -28.76 13.06
N LEU A 34 -14.65 -28.44 14.20
CA LEU A 34 -13.36 -29.02 14.61
C LEU A 34 -13.42 -30.57 14.81
N SER A 35 -14.54 -31.08 15.21
CA SER A 35 -14.79 -32.53 15.36
C SER A 35 -15.14 -33.21 14.03
N GLY A 36 -15.26 -32.46 12.93
CA GLY A 36 -15.66 -32.95 11.63
C GLY A 36 -17.17 -33.04 11.42
N GLU A 37 -17.97 -32.46 12.30
CA GLU A 37 -19.42 -32.34 12.12
C GLU A 37 -19.75 -31.35 11.00
N LEU A 38 -20.82 -31.63 10.25
CA LEU A 38 -21.38 -30.73 9.26
C LEU A 38 -22.49 -29.90 9.91
N ARG A 39 -22.37 -28.58 9.79
CA ARG A 39 -23.40 -27.64 10.23
C ARG A 39 -23.88 -26.83 9.05
N ARG A 40 -25.17 -26.55 8.97
CA ARG A 40 -25.69 -25.59 8.01
C ARG A 40 -25.09 -24.21 8.34
N ARG A 41 -24.58 -23.54 7.33
CA ARG A 41 -24.08 -22.15 7.50
C ARG A 41 -25.21 -21.25 7.99
N ALA A 42 -24.92 -20.39 8.95
CA ALA A 42 -25.87 -19.39 9.41
C ALA A 42 -26.28 -18.47 8.26
N GLY A 43 -27.52 -18.00 8.32
CA GLY A 43 -28.00 -17.01 7.36
C GLY A 43 -27.29 -15.65 7.51
N PHE A 44 -27.48 -14.79 6.53
CA PHE A 44 -26.99 -13.42 6.55
C PHE A 44 -28.12 -12.46 6.90
N THR A 45 -27.80 -11.42 7.65
CA THR A 45 -28.68 -10.28 7.85
C THR A 45 -28.22 -9.17 6.89
N GLU A 46 -29.13 -8.65 6.10
CA GLU A 46 -28.83 -7.49 5.25
C GLU A 46 -28.57 -6.28 6.12
N VAL A 47 -27.42 -5.63 5.92
CA VAL A 47 -27.01 -4.43 6.65
C VAL A 47 -27.28 -3.17 5.83
N SER A 48 -27.34 -3.28 4.50
CA SER A 48 -27.55 -2.17 3.57
C SER A 48 -28.12 -2.68 2.26
N ASP A 49 -29.04 -1.93 1.69
CA ASP A 49 -29.62 -2.13 0.35
C ASP A 49 -28.70 -1.65 -0.80
N LEU A 50 -27.60 -0.97 -0.46
CA LEU A 50 -26.63 -0.48 -1.42
C LEU A 50 -25.63 -1.56 -1.79
N CYS A 51 -25.24 -1.59 -3.05
CA CYS A 51 -24.15 -2.46 -3.51
C CYS A 51 -22.80 -1.90 -3.08
N HIS A 52 -22.13 -2.60 -2.14
CA HIS A 52 -20.80 -2.26 -1.67
C HIS A 52 -19.78 -3.16 -2.34
N LYS A 53 -18.76 -2.56 -2.97
CA LYS A 53 -17.57 -3.25 -3.49
C LYS A 53 -16.33 -2.81 -2.71
N ASN A 54 -15.23 -3.56 -2.86
CA ASN A 54 -13.94 -3.18 -2.29
C ASN A 54 -13.98 -2.90 -0.77
N LEU A 55 -14.73 -3.73 -0.04
CA LEU A 55 -14.90 -3.55 1.40
C LEU A 55 -13.57 -3.77 2.13
N HIS A 56 -13.17 -2.81 2.96
CA HIS A 56 -11.94 -2.85 3.74
C HIS A 56 -12.14 -2.32 5.15
N GLN A 57 -11.54 -2.99 6.13
CA GLN A 57 -11.52 -2.57 7.52
C GLN A 57 -10.33 -1.64 7.77
N ALA A 58 -10.61 -0.37 7.98
CA ALA A 58 -9.65 0.61 8.45
C ALA A 58 -9.68 0.76 9.99
N GLN A 59 -8.84 1.61 10.53
CA GLN A 59 -8.81 1.86 11.97
C GLN A 59 -9.97 2.78 12.37
N GLY A 60 -11.03 2.20 12.92
CA GLY A 60 -12.19 2.93 13.43
C GLY A 60 -13.31 3.19 12.40
N PHE A 61 -13.13 2.82 11.14
CA PHE A 61 -14.13 2.92 10.08
C PHE A 61 -13.92 1.81 9.05
N MET A 62 -14.87 1.69 8.13
CA MET A 62 -14.74 0.82 6.96
C MET A 62 -14.70 1.66 5.70
N LEU A 63 -14.05 1.17 4.65
CA LEU A 63 -14.06 1.76 3.31
C LEU A 63 -14.78 0.81 2.35
N ALA A 64 -15.56 1.37 1.45
CA ALA A 64 -16.21 0.65 0.37
C ALA A 64 -16.40 1.55 -0.85
N THR A 65 -16.45 0.96 -2.03
CA THR A 65 -16.91 1.66 -3.24
C THR A 65 -18.40 1.49 -3.37
N VAL A 66 -19.13 2.61 -3.39
CA VAL A 66 -20.58 2.68 -3.54
C VAL A 66 -20.91 3.57 -4.74
N ASN A 67 -21.57 3.03 -5.76
CA ASN A 67 -21.90 3.74 -7.01
C ASN A 67 -20.69 4.40 -7.71
N GLY A 68 -19.49 3.82 -7.55
CA GLY A 68 -18.26 4.38 -8.12
C GLY A 68 -17.53 5.39 -7.24
N ASP A 69 -18.09 5.78 -6.11
CA ASP A 69 -17.44 6.66 -5.13
C ASP A 69 -16.87 5.85 -3.98
N MET A 70 -15.65 6.16 -3.54
CA MET A 70 -15.14 5.62 -2.30
C MET A 70 -15.80 6.30 -1.12
N THR A 71 -16.44 5.50 -0.29
CA THR A 71 -17.21 5.96 0.87
C THR A 71 -16.64 5.33 2.14
N SER A 72 -16.42 6.13 3.17
CA SER A 72 -16.18 5.62 4.51
C SER A 72 -17.51 5.38 5.23
N ILE A 73 -17.52 4.33 6.05
CA ILE A 73 -18.67 3.90 6.85
C ILE A 73 -18.22 3.81 8.28
N HIS A 74 -18.79 4.65 9.15
CA HIS A 74 -18.43 4.74 10.55
C HIS A 74 -19.36 3.91 11.45
N PRO A 75 -18.92 3.54 12.65
CA PRO A 75 -19.81 3.01 13.67
C PRO A 75 -21.01 3.95 13.88
N GLY A 76 -22.23 3.41 13.93
CA GLY A 76 -23.46 4.20 13.97
C GLY A 76 -24.04 4.57 12.61
N GLY A 77 -23.39 4.21 11.50
CA GLY A 77 -23.94 4.30 10.14
C GLY A 77 -23.65 5.62 9.41
N ALA A 78 -22.89 6.54 10.01
CA ALA A 78 -22.47 7.77 9.31
C ALA A 78 -21.56 7.40 8.11
N ARG A 79 -21.76 8.12 6.98
CA ARG A 79 -21.04 7.86 5.72
C ARG A 79 -20.50 9.16 5.14
N TYR A 80 -19.26 9.10 4.62
CA TYR A 80 -18.62 10.25 3.96
C TYR A 80 -18.00 9.79 2.63
N VAL A 81 -18.22 10.54 1.57
CA VAL A 81 -17.52 10.31 0.30
C VAL A 81 -16.11 10.87 0.43
N VAL A 82 -15.13 9.98 0.44
CA VAL A 82 -13.71 10.35 0.61
C VAL A 82 -12.95 10.44 -0.73
N SER A 83 -13.45 9.79 -1.78
CA SER A 83 -12.94 9.96 -3.15
C SER A 83 -14.08 9.77 -4.15
N PRO A 84 -14.59 10.86 -4.73
CA PRO A 84 -15.61 10.76 -5.77
C PRO A 84 -15.01 10.18 -7.05
N SER A 85 -15.85 9.52 -7.84
CA SER A 85 -15.51 8.99 -9.17
C SER A 85 -14.28 8.09 -9.21
N LEU A 86 -14.04 7.30 -8.14
CA LEU A 86 -12.93 6.33 -8.11
C LEU A 86 -13.13 5.20 -9.12
N GLY A 87 -14.38 4.91 -9.48
CA GLY A 87 -14.75 3.82 -10.37
C GLY A 87 -15.16 2.55 -9.63
N VAL A 88 -15.34 1.47 -10.39
CA VAL A 88 -15.82 0.17 -9.87
C VAL A 88 -14.73 -0.90 -9.81
N GLU A 89 -13.53 -0.55 -10.25
CA GLU A 89 -12.37 -1.44 -10.28
C GLU A 89 -11.95 -1.84 -8.88
N ARG A 90 -11.12 -2.89 -8.79
CA ARG A 90 -10.57 -3.33 -7.52
C ARG A 90 -9.72 -2.25 -6.88
N VAL A 91 -9.91 -2.03 -5.58
CA VAL A 91 -9.14 -1.08 -4.76
C VAL A 91 -8.29 -1.85 -3.76
N TRP A 92 -7.06 -1.42 -3.62
CA TRP A 92 -6.08 -1.92 -2.68
C TRP A 92 -5.84 -0.89 -1.59
N TYR A 93 -5.59 -1.36 -0.38
CA TYR A 93 -5.49 -0.52 0.81
C TYR A 93 -4.26 -0.84 1.63
N ALA A 94 -3.72 0.17 2.32
CA ALA A 94 -2.76 -0.04 3.39
C ALA A 94 -3.11 0.87 4.58
N ASN A 95 -3.36 0.25 5.72
CA ASN A 95 -3.57 0.98 6.97
C ASN A 95 -2.25 1.50 7.50
N LEU A 96 -2.19 2.79 7.86
CA LEU A 96 -1.01 3.43 8.41
C LEU A 96 -1.08 3.46 9.94
N PRO A 97 0.08 3.51 10.62
CA PRO A 97 0.12 3.58 12.08
C PRO A 97 -0.54 4.84 12.68
N ASP A 98 -0.68 5.90 11.89
CA ASP A 98 -1.31 7.16 12.30
C ASP A 98 -2.85 7.16 12.16
N GLY A 99 -3.45 6.02 11.83
CA GLY A 99 -4.90 5.84 11.68
C GLY A 99 -5.43 6.17 10.29
N ARG A 100 -4.60 6.72 9.39
CA ARG A 100 -4.98 6.94 7.99
C ARG A 100 -4.88 5.64 7.19
N THR A 101 -5.57 5.62 6.06
CA THR A 101 -5.53 4.50 5.12
C THR A 101 -5.23 5.03 3.72
N THR A 102 -4.21 4.47 3.06
CA THR A 102 -3.97 4.71 1.65
C THR A 102 -4.86 3.80 0.80
N PHE A 103 -5.26 4.27 -0.36
CA PHE A 103 -6.04 3.50 -1.32
C PHE A 103 -5.53 3.73 -2.75
N SER A 104 -5.63 2.71 -3.58
CA SER A 104 -5.29 2.79 -5.01
C SER A 104 -6.06 1.74 -5.82
N ASN A 105 -6.51 2.11 -7.02
CA ASN A 105 -7.05 1.19 -8.00
C ASN A 105 -6.09 0.98 -9.21
N GLY A 106 -4.86 1.49 -9.11
CA GLY A 106 -3.87 1.45 -10.18
C GLY A 106 -3.96 2.61 -11.18
N LEU A 107 -5.01 3.45 -11.09
CA LEU A 107 -5.20 4.67 -11.90
C LEU A 107 -5.28 5.91 -11.01
N ILE A 108 -6.06 5.80 -9.94
CA ILE A 108 -6.29 6.85 -8.94
C ILE A 108 -5.80 6.31 -7.60
N HIS A 109 -5.09 7.14 -6.86
CA HIS A 109 -4.66 6.83 -5.52
C HIS A 109 -4.85 8.02 -4.57
N GLY A 110 -4.96 7.74 -3.29
CA GLY A 110 -5.14 8.77 -2.27
C GLY A 110 -4.92 8.24 -0.87
N ILE A 111 -5.16 9.10 0.09
CA ILE A 111 -5.11 8.81 1.52
C ILE A 111 -6.33 9.42 2.21
N THR A 112 -6.83 8.74 3.23
CA THR A 112 -8.00 9.22 4.00
C THR A 112 -7.85 8.89 5.48
N ASP A 113 -8.43 9.74 6.32
CA ASP A 113 -8.67 9.52 7.75
C ASP A 113 -10.09 8.99 8.04
N GLY A 114 -10.86 8.73 6.96
CA GLY A 114 -12.26 8.33 7.04
C GLY A 114 -13.26 9.48 6.99
N LEU A 115 -12.84 10.72 7.15
CA LEU A 115 -13.70 11.92 7.03
C LEU A 115 -13.41 12.67 5.73
N ILE A 116 -12.12 12.81 5.42
CA ILE A 116 -11.63 13.54 4.25
C ILE A 116 -10.70 12.64 3.45
N GLY A 117 -10.87 12.65 2.13
CA GLY A 117 -9.92 12.06 1.20
C GLY A 117 -9.09 13.13 0.52
N GLN A 118 -7.81 12.86 0.35
CA GLN A 118 -6.88 13.77 -0.31
C GLN A 118 -5.85 13.00 -1.15
N GLY A 119 -5.11 13.72 -1.99
CA GLY A 119 -4.02 13.12 -2.73
C GLY A 119 -3.01 12.45 -1.78
N TRP A 120 -2.55 11.25 -2.13
CA TRP A 120 -1.57 10.53 -1.31
C TRP A 120 -0.29 11.36 -1.12
N SER A 121 0.26 11.88 -2.21
CA SER A 121 1.40 12.79 -2.17
C SER A 121 0.96 14.25 -2.38
N VAL A 122 1.80 15.18 -1.93
CA VAL A 122 1.67 16.58 -2.30
C VAL A 122 2.12 16.74 -3.75
N PRO A 123 1.37 17.42 -4.61
CA PRO A 123 1.73 17.61 -6.01
C PRO A 123 3.09 18.31 -6.19
N VAL A 124 3.75 18.04 -7.30
CA VAL A 124 4.94 18.79 -7.74
C VAL A 124 4.48 20.08 -8.42
N PRO A 125 5.08 21.26 -8.14
CA PRO A 125 4.76 22.47 -8.88
C PRO A 125 4.91 22.28 -10.39
N ALA A 126 3.87 22.63 -11.15
CA ALA A 126 3.82 22.39 -12.60
C ALA A 126 4.77 23.31 -13.40
N SER A 127 5.19 24.41 -12.80
CA SER A 127 6.15 25.36 -13.38
C SER A 127 7.01 25.97 -12.28
N THR A 128 8.08 26.62 -12.66
CA THR A 128 8.95 27.33 -11.68
C THR A 128 8.78 28.84 -11.73
N GLY A 129 8.01 29.39 -12.66
CA GLY A 129 7.93 30.82 -12.90
C GLY A 129 9.22 31.38 -13.54
N VAL A 130 9.45 32.67 -13.41
CA VAL A 130 10.60 33.39 -13.99
C VAL A 130 11.35 34.09 -12.88
N MET A 131 12.69 33.95 -12.85
CA MET A 131 13.58 34.65 -11.95
C MET A 131 14.18 35.87 -12.65
N THR A 132 14.16 37.01 -11.97
CA THR A 132 14.80 38.26 -12.39
C THR A 132 15.64 38.80 -11.26
N PRO A 133 16.74 39.56 -11.59
CA PRO A 133 17.52 40.26 -10.58
C PRO A 133 16.68 41.29 -9.81
N SER A 134 16.96 41.45 -8.53
CA SER A 134 16.29 42.39 -7.64
C SER A 134 17.27 43.05 -6.67
N VAL A 135 16.78 43.94 -5.82
CA VAL A 135 17.58 44.56 -4.77
C VAL A 135 17.95 43.54 -3.70
N GLY A 136 19.21 43.59 -3.22
CA GLY A 136 19.66 42.66 -2.17
C GLY A 136 21.18 42.66 -1.99
N THR A 137 21.64 41.63 -1.28
CA THR A 137 23.04 41.44 -0.86
C THR A 137 23.55 40.02 -1.14
N LEU A 138 22.94 39.30 -2.08
CA LEU A 138 23.46 38.03 -2.56
C LEU A 138 24.84 38.24 -3.21
N HIS A 139 25.72 37.26 -3.01
CA HIS A 139 27.00 37.23 -3.71
C HIS A 139 26.80 37.03 -5.22
N PRO A 140 27.56 37.69 -6.08
CA PRO A 140 27.53 37.43 -7.52
C PRO A 140 27.87 35.97 -7.80
N GLY A 141 27.10 35.31 -8.67
CA GLY A 141 27.33 33.91 -9.02
C GLY A 141 26.12 33.29 -9.73
N SER A 142 26.17 32.01 -9.97
CA SER A 142 25.07 31.23 -10.54
C SER A 142 24.20 30.67 -9.43
N TYR A 143 22.89 30.85 -9.57
CA TYR A 143 21.90 30.33 -8.64
C TYR A 143 20.87 29.49 -9.36
N VAL A 144 20.45 28.40 -8.68
CA VAL A 144 19.30 27.57 -9.05
C VAL A 144 18.28 27.72 -7.94
N TYR A 145 17.01 27.78 -8.28
CA TYR A 145 15.97 27.71 -7.28
C TYR A 145 15.07 26.48 -7.49
N ALA A 146 14.44 26.07 -6.41
CA ALA A 146 13.51 24.97 -6.37
C ALA A 146 12.23 25.40 -5.66
N LEU A 147 11.11 24.94 -6.14
CA LEU A 147 9.80 25.21 -5.55
C LEU A 147 9.19 23.90 -5.05
N THR A 148 8.68 23.88 -3.84
CA THR A 148 7.83 22.80 -3.33
C THR A 148 6.49 23.36 -2.92
N TYR A 149 5.45 22.51 -2.96
CA TYR A 149 4.20 22.79 -2.25
C TYR A 149 4.27 22.23 -0.85
N VAL A 150 3.69 22.98 0.09
CA VAL A 150 3.37 22.51 1.43
C VAL A 150 1.86 22.53 1.58
N ARG A 151 1.25 21.39 1.75
CA ARG A 151 -0.19 21.27 1.96
C ARG A 151 -0.57 21.81 3.35
N LEU A 152 -1.54 22.72 3.41
CA LEU A 152 -1.89 23.42 4.66
C LEU A 152 -2.65 22.55 5.65
N SER A 153 -3.42 21.57 5.15
CA SER A 153 -4.24 20.70 5.98
C SER A 153 -3.44 19.77 6.90
N ASP A 154 -2.24 19.33 6.48
CA ASP A 154 -1.40 18.39 7.25
C ASP A 154 0.07 18.81 7.35
N GLY A 155 0.47 19.91 6.72
CA GLY A 155 1.82 20.44 6.74
C GLY A 155 2.85 19.63 5.94
N LEU A 156 2.42 18.66 5.16
CA LEU A 156 3.31 17.81 4.37
C LEU A 156 3.91 18.61 3.20
N GLU A 157 5.21 18.44 3.00
CA GLU A 157 5.96 19.06 1.91
C GLU A 157 6.18 18.05 0.77
N GLY A 158 5.86 18.48 -0.46
CA GLY A 158 6.05 17.70 -1.67
C GLY A 158 7.47 17.75 -2.20
N THR A 159 7.69 17.11 -3.34
CA THR A 159 8.96 17.08 -4.04
C THR A 159 9.14 18.34 -4.91
N PRO A 160 10.39 18.80 -5.13
CA PRO A 160 10.62 20.07 -5.79
C PRO A 160 10.49 20.02 -7.31
N ALA A 161 9.99 21.12 -7.89
CA ALA A 161 10.27 21.50 -9.26
C ALA A 161 11.55 22.32 -9.28
N LEU A 162 12.52 21.95 -10.13
CA LEU A 162 13.80 22.60 -10.25
C LEU A 162 13.81 23.57 -11.44
N ALA A 163 14.29 24.80 -11.20
CA ALA A 163 14.50 25.78 -12.26
C ALA A 163 15.88 25.57 -12.92
N VAL A 164 16.09 26.24 -14.06
CA VAL A 164 17.41 26.28 -14.69
C VAL A 164 18.31 27.31 -13.97
N PRO A 165 19.64 27.10 -13.96
CA PRO A 165 20.59 28.05 -13.37
C PRO A 165 20.48 29.45 -14.01
N GLN A 166 20.54 30.49 -13.18
CA GLN A 166 20.52 31.88 -13.61
C GLN A 166 21.67 32.67 -12.97
N PRO A 167 22.39 33.48 -13.72
CA PRO A 167 23.45 34.33 -13.17
C PRO A 167 22.85 35.53 -12.44
N ILE A 168 23.34 35.79 -11.22
CA ILE A 168 23.09 37.00 -10.44
C ILE A 168 24.37 37.79 -10.33
N THR A 169 24.40 38.97 -10.89
CA THR A 169 25.60 39.83 -10.89
C THR A 169 25.72 40.64 -9.60
N SER A 170 24.60 41.04 -9.01
CA SER A 170 24.51 41.69 -7.70
C SER A 170 23.05 41.79 -7.27
N GLY A 171 22.81 41.97 -5.97
CA GLY A 171 21.48 42.23 -5.44
C GLY A 171 20.79 41.00 -4.90
N GLY A 172 19.54 40.81 -5.27
CA GLY A 172 18.67 39.70 -4.87
C GLY A 172 17.99 39.06 -6.07
N VAL A 173 17.03 38.21 -5.78
CA VAL A 173 16.19 37.54 -6.77
C VAL A 173 14.71 37.91 -6.56
N PHE A 174 14.01 38.09 -7.66
CA PHE A 174 12.56 38.23 -7.71
C PHE A 174 12.00 37.15 -8.61
N LEU A 175 11.05 36.37 -8.08
CA LEU A 175 10.35 35.32 -8.80
C LEU A 175 8.92 35.78 -9.08
N ALA A 176 8.46 35.59 -10.29
CA ALA A 176 7.10 35.93 -10.74
C ALA A 176 6.48 34.77 -11.51
N GLY A 177 5.15 34.72 -11.53
CA GLY A 177 4.41 33.63 -12.20
C GLY A 177 4.58 32.29 -11.51
N LEU A 178 4.68 32.29 -10.18
CA LEU A 178 4.73 31.07 -9.40
C LEU A 178 3.37 30.35 -9.47
N PRO A 179 3.36 29.00 -9.55
CA PRO A 179 2.13 28.22 -9.68
C PRO A 179 1.40 28.16 -8.32
N VAL A 180 0.46 29.07 -8.09
CA VAL A 180 -0.38 29.07 -6.87
C VAL A 180 -1.37 27.92 -6.94
N MET A 181 -1.58 27.23 -5.82
CA MET A 181 -2.54 26.16 -5.65
C MET A 181 -3.34 26.35 -4.36
N ASP A 182 -4.66 26.14 -4.43
CA ASP A 182 -5.52 26.21 -3.26
C ASP A 182 -5.09 25.18 -2.20
N ASP A 183 -5.27 25.52 -0.93
CA ASP A 183 -4.85 24.71 0.24
C ASP A 183 -3.34 24.40 0.30
N HIS A 184 -2.50 25.15 -0.45
CA HIS A 184 -1.06 24.98 -0.43
C HIS A 184 -0.34 26.33 -0.32
N ARG A 185 0.85 26.31 0.27
CA ARG A 185 1.83 27.38 0.16
C ARG A 185 3.03 26.89 -0.64
N ILE A 186 3.76 27.81 -1.24
CA ILE A 186 4.98 27.53 -1.98
C ILE A 186 6.18 27.81 -1.06
N ASN A 187 7.01 26.80 -0.80
CA ASN A 187 8.34 27.02 -0.27
C ASN A 187 9.30 27.28 -1.44
N VAL A 188 10.11 28.32 -1.30
CA VAL A 188 11.13 28.70 -2.26
C VAL A 188 12.48 28.36 -1.67
N TYR A 189 13.22 27.52 -2.36
CA TYR A 189 14.59 27.14 -2.04
C TYR A 189 15.55 27.76 -3.06
N LEU A 190 16.65 28.27 -2.60
CA LEU A 190 17.72 28.82 -3.45
C LEU A 190 18.99 27.98 -3.22
N SER A 191 19.74 27.74 -4.30
CA SER A 191 21.05 27.12 -4.16
C SER A 191 22.02 28.00 -3.38
N SER A 192 23.05 27.40 -2.80
CA SER A 192 24.22 28.18 -2.37
C SER A 192 24.89 28.82 -3.60
N HIS A 193 25.68 29.84 -3.37
CA HIS A 193 26.48 30.51 -4.39
C HIS A 193 27.33 29.47 -5.16
N ASP A 194 27.12 29.38 -6.46
CA ASP A 194 27.78 28.41 -7.35
C ASP A 194 27.72 26.93 -6.83
N GLY A 195 26.76 26.61 -5.98
CA GLY A 195 26.66 25.34 -5.27
C GLY A 195 25.46 24.50 -5.68
N GLU A 196 25.46 23.24 -5.20
CA GLU A 196 24.45 22.22 -5.54
C GLU A 196 23.34 22.09 -4.47
N GLY A 197 23.59 22.54 -3.24
CA GLY A 197 22.62 22.41 -2.13
C GLY A 197 21.51 23.44 -2.21
N PHE A 198 20.27 23.05 -1.95
CA PHE A 198 19.09 23.92 -1.92
C PHE A 198 18.70 24.26 -0.49
N TYR A 199 18.55 25.55 -0.19
CA TYR A 199 18.23 26.04 1.14
C TYR A 199 17.02 26.96 1.11
N LEU A 200 16.18 26.89 2.13
CA LEU A 200 14.94 27.67 2.22
C LEU A 200 15.24 29.16 2.23
N ALA A 201 14.81 29.87 1.20
CA ALA A 201 14.82 31.32 1.13
C ALA A 201 13.56 31.95 1.77
N GLY A 202 12.44 31.22 1.75
CA GLY A 202 11.19 31.63 2.36
C GLY A 202 10.01 30.89 1.77
N ASN A 203 8.81 31.39 2.04
CA ASN A 203 7.57 30.85 1.49
C ASN A 203 6.61 31.95 1.05
N THR A 204 5.69 31.61 0.16
CA THR A 204 4.65 32.51 -0.32
C THR A 204 3.34 31.75 -0.58
N ALA A 205 2.22 32.44 -0.50
CA ALA A 205 0.92 31.98 -0.97
C ALA A 205 0.47 32.71 -2.24
N THR A 206 1.36 33.57 -2.80
CA THR A 206 1.09 34.37 -4.00
C THR A 206 1.96 33.89 -5.17
N ASP A 207 1.69 34.42 -6.34
CA ASP A 207 2.42 34.14 -7.58
C ASP A 207 3.80 34.84 -7.67
N ALA A 208 4.21 35.52 -6.60
CA ALA A 208 5.48 36.23 -6.55
C ALA A 208 6.22 36.01 -5.23
N PHE A 209 7.56 36.08 -5.30
CA PHE A 209 8.44 35.98 -4.14
C PHE A 209 9.73 36.75 -4.36
N MET A 210 10.25 37.39 -3.31
CA MET A 210 11.52 38.13 -3.36
C MET A 210 12.44 37.66 -2.23
N PHE A 211 13.72 37.46 -2.57
CA PHE A 211 14.77 37.20 -1.59
C PHE A 211 15.96 38.14 -1.87
N GLY A 212 16.28 39.00 -0.90
CA GLY A 212 17.36 39.95 -0.98
C GLY A 212 18.67 39.51 -0.35
N GLY A 213 18.75 38.34 0.23
CA GLY A 213 19.94 37.87 0.93
C GLY A 213 20.10 38.46 2.34
N PRO A 214 21.26 38.34 3.01
CA PRO A 214 22.52 37.73 2.52
C PRO A 214 22.46 36.16 2.46
N ASN A 215 23.50 35.57 1.85
CA ASN A 215 23.60 34.12 1.68
C ASN A 215 23.61 33.31 2.99
N ASN A 216 24.06 33.89 4.10
CA ASN A 216 24.08 33.23 5.41
C ASN A 216 22.68 32.98 6.02
N LEU A 217 21.63 33.53 5.43
CA LEU A 217 20.24 33.21 5.80
C LEU A 217 19.77 31.90 5.18
N LEU A 218 20.46 31.37 4.18
CA LEU A 218 20.16 30.09 3.51
C LEU A 218 20.75 28.94 4.34
N THR A 219 20.01 28.51 5.36
CA THR A 219 20.49 27.52 6.37
C THR A 219 19.69 26.22 6.40
N LEU A 220 18.40 26.25 6.06
CA LEU A 220 17.53 25.08 6.11
C LEU A 220 17.52 24.34 4.77
N PRO A 221 18.12 23.13 4.69
CA PRO A 221 18.18 22.40 3.43
C PRO A 221 16.81 21.86 3.02
N CYS A 222 16.56 21.80 1.71
CA CYS A 222 15.42 21.09 1.13
C CYS A 222 15.61 19.59 1.29
N ARG A 223 14.76 18.95 2.09
CA ARG A 223 14.87 17.52 2.42
C ARG A 223 14.22 16.61 1.38
N THR A 224 13.47 17.19 0.44
CA THR A 224 12.71 16.43 -0.57
C THR A 224 13.38 16.42 -1.94
N VAL A 225 14.56 17.05 -2.07
CA VAL A 225 15.35 16.99 -3.31
C VAL A 225 15.74 15.56 -3.66
N GLY A 226 15.50 15.19 -4.92
CA GLY A 226 15.80 13.85 -5.42
C GLY A 226 14.78 12.79 -5.03
N LEU A 227 13.74 13.16 -4.30
CA LEU A 227 12.60 12.29 -4.04
C LEU A 227 11.48 12.49 -5.08
N SER A 228 10.56 11.57 -5.12
CA SER A 228 9.41 11.54 -6.02
C SER A 228 8.11 11.38 -5.23
N PRO A 229 6.97 11.82 -5.76
CA PRO A 229 5.67 11.46 -5.21
C PRO A 229 5.45 9.94 -5.20
N ALA A 230 4.45 9.48 -4.46
CA ALA A 230 4.07 8.06 -4.45
C ALA A 230 3.73 7.58 -5.87
N PRO A 231 4.29 6.45 -6.32
CA PRO A 231 3.94 5.87 -7.61
C PRO A 231 2.48 5.38 -7.60
N VAL A 232 1.80 5.53 -8.73
CA VAL A 232 0.47 4.92 -8.91
C VAL A 232 0.67 3.44 -9.15
N GLY A 233 0.32 2.64 -8.17
CA GLY A 233 0.43 1.17 -8.23
C GLY A 233 -0.87 0.50 -7.80
N THR A 234 -0.90 -0.81 -7.85
CA THR A 234 -2.05 -1.60 -7.44
C THR A 234 -1.99 -1.97 -5.96
N ILE A 235 -1.19 -2.98 -5.62
CA ILE A 235 -1.15 -3.55 -4.27
C ILE A 235 -0.30 -2.66 -3.37
N SER A 236 -0.84 -2.29 -2.22
CA SER A 236 -0.10 -1.54 -1.19
C SER A 236 -0.13 -2.25 0.16
N ALA A 237 0.92 -2.08 0.94
CA ALA A 237 1.03 -2.64 2.29
C ALA A 237 1.88 -1.72 3.18
N SER A 238 1.63 -1.73 4.49
CA SER A 238 2.46 -1.03 5.47
C SER A 238 3.49 -1.98 6.05
N TRP A 239 4.75 -1.57 6.10
CA TRP A 239 5.86 -2.36 6.64
C TRP A 239 6.92 -1.46 7.27
N HIS A 240 7.25 -1.66 8.55
CA HIS A 240 8.32 -0.97 9.30
C HIS A 240 8.34 0.56 9.09
N GLY A 241 7.16 1.21 9.18
CA GLY A 241 7.04 2.66 9.00
C GLY A 241 7.16 3.14 7.54
N ARG A 242 7.19 2.23 6.58
CA ARG A 242 7.14 2.51 5.14
C ARG A 242 5.83 2.01 4.54
N VAL A 243 5.42 2.60 3.43
CA VAL A 243 4.38 2.06 2.57
C VAL A 243 5.05 1.42 1.36
N LEU A 244 4.68 0.18 1.11
CA LEU A 244 5.08 -0.58 -0.06
C LEU A 244 4.03 -0.41 -1.14
N VAL A 245 4.45 -0.26 -2.40
CA VAL A 245 3.56 -0.11 -3.55
C VAL A 245 4.05 -1.00 -4.69
N ALA A 246 3.21 -1.92 -5.12
CA ALA A 246 3.50 -2.74 -6.30
C ALA A 246 3.00 -2.04 -7.58
N GLN A 247 3.89 -1.89 -8.55
CA GLN A 247 3.60 -1.36 -9.88
C GLN A 247 4.17 -2.32 -10.94
N GLY A 248 3.30 -3.11 -11.56
CA GLY A 248 3.75 -4.17 -12.46
C GLY A 248 4.63 -5.20 -11.75
N SER A 249 5.89 -5.31 -12.12
CA SER A 249 6.88 -6.20 -11.54
C SER A 249 7.85 -5.50 -10.57
N THR A 250 7.57 -4.25 -10.21
CA THR A 250 8.42 -3.47 -9.29
C THR A 250 7.69 -3.22 -7.99
N LEU A 251 8.36 -3.48 -6.86
CA LEU A 251 7.91 -3.12 -5.52
C LEU A 251 8.69 -1.89 -5.07
N TRP A 252 8.00 -0.79 -4.88
CA TRP A 252 8.53 0.48 -4.36
C TRP A 252 8.33 0.57 -2.86
N ALA A 253 9.24 1.24 -2.15
CA ALA A 253 9.04 1.59 -0.75
C ALA A 253 9.13 3.10 -0.54
N SER A 254 8.23 3.63 0.28
CA SER A 254 8.30 5.04 0.69
C SER A 254 9.50 5.30 1.58
N MET A 255 9.84 6.56 1.78
CA MET A 255 10.76 6.96 2.85
C MET A 255 10.19 6.54 4.21
N PRO A 256 11.04 6.20 5.19
CA PRO A 256 10.59 5.87 6.55
C PRO A 256 9.77 7.02 7.15
N HIS A 257 8.61 6.69 7.70
CA HIS A 257 7.67 7.65 8.32
C HIS A 257 7.22 8.82 7.43
N ALA A 258 7.48 8.74 6.13
CA ALA A 258 7.04 9.71 5.12
C ALA A 258 6.38 8.97 3.94
N PRO A 259 5.13 8.49 4.12
CA PRO A 259 4.45 7.66 3.14
C PRO A 259 4.18 8.35 1.80
N HIS A 260 4.29 9.67 1.75
CA HIS A 260 4.06 10.50 0.57
C HIS A 260 5.32 10.75 -0.29
N LEU A 261 6.51 10.28 0.15
CA LEU A 261 7.80 10.49 -0.50
C LEU A 261 8.48 9.16 -0.83
N PHE A 262 9.02 9.03 -2.03
CA PHE A 262 9.72 7.84 -2.52
C PHE A 262 11.07 8.19 -3.15
N ASP A 263 12.12 7.42 -2.90
CA ASP A 263 13.35 7.47 -3.69
C ASP A 263 13.31 6.38 -4.76
N LEU A 264 12.76 6.71 -5.93
CA LEU A 264 12.59 5.77 -7.04
C LEU A 264 13.91 5.29 -7.68
N ARG A 265 15.04 5.86 -7.26
CA ARG A 265 16.38 5.44 -7.75
C ARG A 265 16.98 4.34 -6.88
N ARG A 266 16.52 4.19 -5.63
CA ARG A 266 17.15 3.35 -4.63
C ARG A 266 16.18 2.38 -3.95
N ASP A 267 15.02 2.87 -3.53
CA ASP A 267 14.12 2.12 -2.65
C ASP A 267 13.11 1.30 -3.48
N PHE A 268 13.62 0.35 -4.27
CA PHE A 268 12.81 -0.58 -5.05
C PHE A 268 13.37 -2.00 -5.06
N LYS A 269 12.51 -2.98 -5.31
CA LYS A 269 12.85 -4.37 -5.60
C LYS A 269 12.18 -4.78 -6.91
N GLN A 270 12.94 -5.41 -7.80
CA GLN A 270 12.48 -5.84 -9.12
C GLN A 270 12.25 -7.35 -9.16
N PHE A 271 11.16 -7.77 -9.81
CA PHE A 271 10.79 -9.17 -9.98
C PHE A 271 10.73 -9.53 -11.47
N ALA A 272 10.76 -10.83 -11.78
CA ALA A 272 10.72 -11.33 -13.15
C ALA A 272 9.33 -11.16 -13.79
N SER A 273 8.27 -11.26 -12.99
CA SER A 273 6.88 -11.14 -13.44
C SER A 273 6.06 -10.22 -12.56
N ARG A 274 4.80 -9.99 -12.94
CA ARG A 274 3.87 -9.08 -12.25
C ARG A 274 3.64 -9.53 -10.81
N ILE A 275 3.65 -8.57 -9.90
CA ILE A 275 3.34 -8.77 -8.49
C ILE A 275 1.82 -8.95 -8.33
N THR A 276 1.43 -10.02 -7.65
CA THR A 276 0.03 -10.37 -7.34
C THR A 276 -0.28 -10.36 -5.85
N LEU A 277 0.76 -10.29 -5.00
CA LEU A 277 0.64 -10.24 -3.55
C LEU A 277 1.80 -9.45 -2.94
N VAL A 278 1.51 -8.63 -1.94
CA VAL A 278 2.52 -8.05 -1.03
C VAL A 278 1.98 -8.21 0.40
N GLN A 279 2.59 -9.11 1.17
CA GLN A 279 2.14 -9.40 2.52
C GLN A 279 3.31 -9.33 3.50
N PRO A 280 3.40 -8.26 4.30
CA PRO A 280 4.37 -8.15 5.39
C PRO A 280 4.14 -9.21 6.48
N VAL A 281 5.24 -9.68 7.06
CA VAL A 281 5.30 -10.52 8.25
C VAL A 281 6.48 -10.07 9.12
N ASP A 282 6.63 -10.58 10.34
CA ASP A 282 7.63 -10.09 11.30
C ASP A 282 9.07 -10.06 10.74
N GLY A 283 9.51 -11.08 10.05
CA GLY A 283 10.89 -11.18 9.55
C GLY A 283 11.12 -10.74 8.11
N GLY A 284 10.10 -10.14 7.46
CA GLY A 284 10.22 -9.71 6.07
C GLY A 284 8.89 -9.52 5.35
N ILE A 285 8.89 -9.77 4.03
CA ILE A 285 7.73 -9.54 3.17
C ILE A 285 7.58 -10.73 2.24
N TYR A 286 6.39 -11.33 2.19
CA TYR A 286 6.03 -12.24 1.11
C TYR A 286 5.55 -11.44 -0.10
N VAL A 287 6.15 -11.71 -1.25
CA VAL A 287 5.75 -11.16 -2.54
C VAL A 287 5.34 -12.33 -3.43
N GLY A 288 4.07 -12.35 -3.81
CA GLY A 288 3.56 -13.27 -4.82
C GLY A 288 3.69 -12.65 -6.20
N THR A 289 3.98 -13.49 -7.17
CA THR A 289 4.03 -13.10 -8.58
C THR A 289 3.20 -14.05 -9.44
N ASP A 290 3.09 -13.74 -10.73
CA ASP A 290 2.46 -14.65 -11.70
C ASP A 290 3.24 -15.96 -11.88
N ASP A 291 4.48 -16.08 -11.33
CA ASP A 291 5.34 -17.27 -11.45
C ASP A 291 5.51 -18.01 -10.13
N ASP A 292 5.80 -17.29 -9.04
CA ASP A 292 6.13 -17.94 -7.75
C ASP A 292 5.83 -17.03 -6.55
N LEU A 293 5.88 -17.64 -5.37
CA LEU A 293 5.90 -16.96 -4.08
C LEU A 293 7.35 -16.73 -3.65
N ILE A 294 7.70 -15.49 -3.33
CA ILE A 294 9.06 -15.07 -2.97
C ILE A 294 9.00 -14.47 -1.55
N PHE A 295 9.96 -14.82 -0.72
CA PHE A 295 10.18 -14.18 0.57
C PHE A 295 11.34 -13.20 0.48
N LEU A 296 11.09 -11.96 0.84
CA LEU A 296 12.09 -10.93 1.04
C LEU A 296 12.42 -10.88 2.54
N GLY A 297 13.53 -11.48 2.95
CA GLY A 297 13.94 -11.54 4.36
C GLY A 297 14.90 -10.41 4.72
N GLY A 298 14.67 -9.74 5.85
CA GLY A 298 15.53 -8.68 6.37
C GLY A 298 14.77 -7.67 7.21
N GLU A 299 15.49 -6.85 7.96
CA GLU A 299 14.93 -5.85 8.87
C GLU A 299 14.71 -4.48 8.20
N THR A 300 15.53 -4.13 7.21
CA THR A 300 15.44 -2.87 6.47
C THR A 300 15.28 -3.13 4.98
N PHE A 301 14.63 -2.23 4.26
CA PHE A 301 14.26 -2.45 2.86
C PHE A 301 15.46 -2.67 1.92
N ASP A 302 16.56 -2.00 2.16
CA ASP A 302 17.82 -2.14 1.42
C ASP A 302 18.48 -3.51 1.63
N GLN A 303 18.37 -4.08 2.83
CA GLN A 303 18.95 -5.36 3.21
C GLN A 303 18.09 -6.58 2.84
N LEU A 304 16.86 -6.35 2.33
CA LEU A 304 15.99 -7.45 1.94
C LEU A 304 16.64 -8.36 0.88
N THR A 305 16.70 -9.64 1.18
CA THR A 305 17.23 -10.70 0.31
C THR A 305 16.12 -11.59 -0.23
N TYR A 306 16.24 -12.02 -1.50
CA TYR A 306 15.24 -12.84 -2.18
C TYR A 306 15.39 -14.32 -1.82
N ALA A 307 14.28 -15.00 -1.54
CA ALA A 307 14.22 -16.44 -1.36
C ALA A 307 12.95 -16.99 -2.05
N GLU A 308 13.12 -17.57 -3.24
CA GLU A 308 12.03 -18.22 -3.99
C GLU A 308 11.53 -19.44 -3.23
N LYS A 309 10.23 -19.67 -3.25
CA LYS A 309 9.59 -20.77 -2.51
C LYS A 309 9.20 -21.97 -3.38
N GLN A 310 9.22 -21.81 -4.72
CA GLN A 310 8.87 -22.86 -5.69
C GLN A 310 7.47 -23.43 -5.45
N LEU A 311 6.53 -22.54 -5.11
CA LEU A 311 5.14 -22.90 -4.82
C LEU A 311 4.18 -22.56 -5.97
N GLY A 312 4.72 -21.99 -7.06
CA GLY A 312 3.98 -21.62 -8.26
C GLY A 312 3.25 -20.29 -8.14
N PRO A 313 2.49 -19.91 -9.18
CA PRO A 313 1.84 -18.61 -9.30
C PRO A 313 0.90 -18.32 -8.14
N VAL A 314 0.92 -17.05 -7.67
CA VAL A 314 0.10 -16.60 -6.55
C VAL A 314 -1.15 -15.92 -7.06
N VAL A 315 -2.31 -16.40 -6.60
CA VAL A 315 -3.63 -15.88 -6.98
C VAL A 315 -3.83 -14.47 -6.46
N LEU A 316 -4.21 -13.56 -7.36
CA LEU A 316 -4.45 -12.16 -7.04
C LEU A 316 -5.55 -12.02 -5.97
N GLY A 317 -5.26 -11.24 -4.92
CA GLY A 317 -6.19 -10.98 -3.82
C GLY A 317 -6.36 -12.12 -2.82
N SER A 318 -5.54 -13.17 -2.90
CA SER A 318 -5.61 -14.31 -1.98
C SER A 318 -4.87 -14.09 -0.65
N GLY A 319 -3.99 -13.09 -0.56
CA GLY A 319 -3.18 -12.86 0.63
C GLY A 319 -3.96 -12.30 1.80
N VAL A 320 -3.75 -12.89 2.97
CA VAL A 320 -4.36 -12.47 4.23
C VAL A 320 -3.35 -12.62 5.37
N SER A 321 -3.26 -11.58 6.24
CA SER A 321 -2.51 -11.69 7.49
C SER A 321 -3.28 -12.55 8.50
N VAL A 322 -2.55 -13.43 9.17
CA VAL A 322 -3.12 -14.38 10.13
C VAL A 322 -2.19 -14.43 11.35
N PRO A 323 -2.71 -14.39 12.58
CA PRO A 323 -1.88 -14.64 13.75
C PRO A 323 -1.19 -16.00 13.65
N GLY A 324 0.13 -16.06 13.81
CA GLY A 324 0.89 -17.30 13.72
C GLY A 324 0.39 -18.39 14.67
N SER A 325 -0.17 -18.00 15.82
CA SER A 325 -0.83 -18.91 16.76
C SER A 325 -2.00 -19.73 16.17
N GLN A 326 -2.51 -19.33 15.00
CA GLN A 326 -3.54 -20.06 14.26
C GLN A 326 -2.95 -21.05 13.22
N ILE A 327 -1.65 -20.98 12.98
CA ILE A 327 -0.96 -21.84 12.02
C ILE A 327 -0.17 -22.92 12.76
N LYS A 328 -0.39 -24.19 12.40
CA LYS A 328 0.35 -25.31 12.95
C LYS A 328 1.77 -25.34 12.37
N GLN A 329 2.78 -25.43 13.24
CA GLN A 329 4.19 -25.57 12.86
C GLN A 329 4.80 -26.75 13.63
N GLY A 330 5.07 -27.87 12.95
CA GLY A 330 5.53 -29.09 13.60
C GLY A 330 4.54 -29.54 14.68
N ASP A 331 5.04 -29.80 15.91
CA ASP A 331 4.24 -30.15 17.07
C ASP A 331 3.66 -28.94 17.82
N GLY A 332 4.00 -27.71 17.42
CA GLY A 332 3.56 -26.47 18.02
C GLY A 332 2.76 -25.57 17.07
N ARG A 333 2.72 -24.29 17.44
CA ARG A 333 2.13 -23.23 16.63
C ARG A 333 3.19 -22.18 16.30
N ALA A 334 3.04 -21.52 15.15
CA ALA A 334 3.93 -20.44 14.77
C ALA A 334 3.75 -19.22 15.71
N THR A 335 4.76 -18.40 15.80
CA THR A 335 4.77 -17.14 16.58
C THR A 335 4.72 -15.96 15.64
N GLY A 336 4.26 -14.82 16.15
CA GLY A 336 4.20 -13.57 15.40
C GLY A 336 3.13 -13.58 14.29
N ASP A 337 3.31 -12.70 13.31
CA ASP A 337 2.42 -12.62 12.16
C ASP A 337 2.80 -13.63 11.08
N ALA A 338 1.79 -14.27 10.51
CA ALA A 338 1.89 -15.19 9.40
C ALA A 338 0.99 -14.74 8.24
N MET A 339 1.23 -15.30 7.07
CA MET A 339 0.46 -15.07 5.87
C MET A 339 -0.23 -16.35 5.44
N VAL A 340 -1.44 -16.25 4.91
CA VAL A 340 -2.10 -17.33 4.15
C VAL A 340 -2.44 -16.78 2.78
N CYS A 341 -2.13 -17.53 1.73
CA CYS A 341 -2.47 -17.20 0.35
C CYS A 341 -2.79 -18.47 -0.47
N ILE A 342 -3.14 -18.28 -1.73
CA ILE A 342 -3.27 -19.36 -2.71
C ILE A 342 -2.09 -19.28 -3.67
N ALA A 343 -1.24 -20.31 -3.68
CA ALA A 343 -0.11 -20.43 -4.59
C ALA A 343 -0.10 -21.81 -5.25
N GLY A 344 0.16 -21.88 -6.57
CA GLY A 344 0.09 -23.14 -7.34
C GLY A 344 -1.26 -23.84 -7.29
N GLY A 345 -2.31 -23.13 -6.89
CA GLY A 345 -3.66 -23.65 -6.69
C GLY A 345 -3.92 -24.22 -5.29
N TYR A 346 -2.93 -24.23 -4.39
CA TYR A 346 -3.06 -24.73 -3.01
C TYR A 346 -3.10 -23.60 -2.00
N LEU A 347 -3.78 -23.82 -0.88
CA LEU A 347 -3.68 -22.92 0.26
C LEU A 347 -2.29 -23.06 0.88
N VAL A 348 -1.56 -21.97 1.01
CA VAL A 348 -0.19 -21.90 1.50
C VAL A 348 -0.12 -21.02 2.73
N ALA A 349 0.59 -21.49 3.76
CA ALA A 349 0.98 -20.67 4.90
C ALA A 349 2.43 -20.20 4.74
N GLY A 350 2.67 -18.91 5.01
CA GLY A 350 3.98 -18.29 5.09
C GLY A 350 4.24 -17.74 6.49
N LEU A 351 5.36 -18.09 7.10
CA LEU A 351 5.72 -17.72 8.47
C LEU A 351 6.72 -16.56 8.51
N GLY A 352 6.82 -15.86 9.63
CA GLY A 352 7.71 -14.73 9.81
C GLY A 352 9.18 -15.00 9.49
N GLY A 353 9.67 -16.23 9.72
CA GLY A 353 11.04 -16.65 9.36
C GLY A 353 11.24 -17.04 7.89
N GLY A 354 10.28 -16.81 7.01
CA GLY A 354 10.37 -17.12 5.59
C GLY A 354 10.09 -18.57 5.22
N GLN A 355 9.67 -19.42 6.14
CA GLN A 355 9.17 -20.75 5.83
C GLN A 355 7.80 -20.63 5.17
N ALA A 356 7.59 -21.34 4.06
CA ALA A 356 6.30 -21.42 3.40
C ALA A 356 6.00 -22.88 2.99
N TYR A 357 4.75 -23.31 3.19
CA TYR A 357 4.34 -24.67 2.87
C TYR A 357 2.84 -24.73 2.56
N PRO A 358 2.43 -25.68 1.69
CA PRO A 358 1.02 -25.89 1.38
C PRO A 358 0.28 -26.51 2.56
N LEU A 359 -0.91 -25.99 2.85
CA LEU A 359 -1.82 -26.50 3.88
C LEU A 359 -2.76 -27.58 3.34
N THR A 360 -3.02 -27.59 2.04
CA THR A 360 -4.03 -28.46 1.41
C THR A 360 -3.50 -29.35 0.26
N PRO A 361 -2.25 -29.83 0.28
CA PRO A 361 -1.64 -30.44 -0.91
C PRO A 361 -2.32 -31.73 -1.36
N GLU A 362 -2.94 -32.47 -0.45
CA GLU A 362 -3.58 -33.79 -0.72
C GLU A 362 -5.10 -33.73 -0.78
N ARG A 363 -5.71 -32.57 -0.55
CA ARG A 363 -7.17 -32.46 -0.36
C ARG A 363 -7.85 -31.47 -1.27
N TYR A 364 -7.30 -30.26 -1.39
CA TYR A 364 -7.99 -29.19 -2.09
C TYR A 364 -7.06 -28.39 -3.00
N LYS A 365 -7.47 -28.27 -4.24
CA LYS A 365 -6.82 -27.43 -5.26
C LYS A 365 -7.87 -26.54 -5.92
N THR A 366 -7.54 -25.27 -6.14
CA THR A 366 -8.38 -24.31 -6.84
C THR A 366 -7.78 -23.90 -8.16
N MET A 367 -8.64 -23.55 -9.13
CA MET A 367 -8.27 -22.96 -10.42
C MET A 367 -8.63 -21.48 -10.49
N ALA A 368 -8.99 -20.86 -9.37
CA ALA A 368 -9.29 -19.44 -9.33
C ALA A 368 -8.06 -18.61 -9.70
N THR A 369 -8.23 -17.58 -10.52
CA THR A 369 -7.19 -16.66 -10.96
C THR A 369 -7.19 -15.36 -10.17
N GLU A 370 -8.35 -15.00 -9.61
CA GLU A 370 -8.55 -13.84 -8.77
C GLU A 370 -9.59 -14.16 -7.69
N VAL A 371 -9.35 -13.70 -6.47
CA VAL A 371 -10.27 -13.88 -5.34
C VAL A 371 -10.33 -12.62 -4.47
N SER A 372 -11.39 -12.51 -3.68
CA SER A 372 -11.41 -11.67 -2.48
C SER A 372 -11.33 -12.56 -1.26
N ALA A 373 -10.24 -12.43 -0.48
CA ALA A 373 -10.00 -13.30 0.65
C ALA A 373 -10.03 -12.53 1.97
N THR A 374 -10.42 -13.24 3.02
CA THR A 374 -10.41 -12.74 4.40
C THR A 374 -10.14 -13.88 5.38
N PHE A 375 -9.69 -13.52 6.57
CA PHE A 375 -9.52 -14.43 7.69
C PHE A 375 -10.48 -14.02 8.82
N ARG A 376 -11.11 -15.02 9.44
CA ARG A 376 -11.95 -14.80 10.61
C ARG A 376 -11.84 -15.96 11.59
N ILE A 377 -12.27 -15.72 12.83
CA ILE A 377 -12.42 -16.75 13.85
C ILE A 377 -13.89 -16.78 14.27
N ILE A 378 -14.55 -17.92 14.11
CA ILE A 378 -15.94 -18.13 14.56
C ILE A 378 -15.92 -19.30 15.54
N ASP A 379 -16.46 -19.11 16.72
CA ASP A 379 -16.53 -20.13 17.80
C ASP A 379 -15.16 -20.77 18.08
N GLY A 380 -14.08 -19.98 18.00
CA GLY A 380 -12.71 -20.46 18.19
C GLY A 380 -12.12 -21.19 16.97
N ILE A 381 -12.85 -21.31 15.88
CA ILE A 381 -12.40 -21.98 14.64
C ILE A 381 -11.83 -20.93 13.68
N PRO A 382 -10.53 -21.02 13.34
CA PRO A 382 -9.94 -20.14 12.33
C PRO A 382 -10.43 -20.54 10.93
N GLN A 383 -10.87 -19.57 10.15
CA GLN A 383 -11.38 -19.76 8.80
C GLN A 383 -10.73 -18.79 7.83
N TYR A 384 -10.10 -19.32 6.81
CA TYR A 384 -9.74 -18.57 5.60
C TYR A 384 -10.90 -18.69 4.61
N ILE A 385 -11.41 -17.56 4.14
CA ILE A 385 -12.51 -17.48 3.18
C ILE A 385 -11.98 -16.78 1.95
N ALA A 386 -12.16 -17.39 0.79
CA ALA A 386 -11.84 -16.80 -0.50
C ALA A 386 -13.05 -16.94 -1.43
N VAL A 387 -13.46 -15.84 -2.02
CA VAL A 387 -14.57 -15.78 -2.98
C VAL A 387 -13.98 -15.43 -4.34
N PRO A 388 -14.12 -16.31 -5.36
CA PRO A 388 -13.71 -16.00 -6.73
C PRO A 388 -14.43 -14.75 -7.25
N GLN A 389 -13.69 -13.95 -8.05
CA GLN A 389 -14.19 -12.73 -8.66
C GLN A 389 -14.46 -12.95 -10.17
#